data_da2dcca0b08c21e3fb8840e419139071
#
_entry.id   da2dcca0b08c21e3fb8840e419139071
#
_cell.length_a   1.000
_cell.length_b   1.000
_cell.length_c   1.000
_cell.angle_alpha   90.00
_cell.angle_beta   90.00
_cell.angle_gamma   90.00
#
_symmetry.space_group_name_H-M   'P 1'
#
loop_
_entity.id
_entity.type
_entity.pdbx_description
1 polymer ?
#
loop_
_entity_poly.entity_id
_entity_poly.type
_entity_poly.pdbx_seq_one_letter_code
_entity_poly.pdbx_strand_id
1 'polypeptide(L)'
;MPHSASAKKRLRQNVRSRERNKAMKSEIKTSIRKVLEALSAKDVTAAKDLFKSVAKKADQAASSKTIHKNKAARIKSRLSARLVKTAQSAAG
;
A
#
# COMPACT_ATOMS: atom_id res chain seq x y z
N MET A 1 -20.53 25.62 -20.25
CA MET A 1 -20.24 24.31 -20.87
C MET A 1 -18.73 24.10 -20.95
N PRO A 2 -18.20 23.02 -20.43
CA PRO A 2 -16.76 22.79 -20.42
C PRO A 2 -16.28 22.15 -21.72
N HIS A 3 -16.45 22.85 -22.82
CA HIS A 3 -15.98 22.36 -24.11
C HIS A 3 -14.63 22.99 -24.53
N SER A 4 -14.00 23.70 -23.63
CA SER A 4 -12.67 24.26 -23.91
C SER A 4 -11.63 23.14 -23.92
N ALA A 5 -10.53 23.36 -24.65
CA ALA A 5 -9.42 22.40 -24.72
C ALA A 5 -8.84 22.11 -23.33
N SER A 6 -8.78 23.13 -22.47
CA SER A 6 -8.26 22.96 -21.10
C SER A 6 -9.16 22.10 -20.23
N ALA A 7 -10.50 22.20 -20.40
CA ALA A 7 -11.45 21.36 -19.66
C ALA A 7 -11.34 19.90 -20.10
N LYS A 8 -11.20 19.65 -21.41
CA LYS A 8 -11.00 18.30 -21.95
C LYS A 8 -9.67 17.70 -21.47
N LYS A 9 -8.61 18.50 -21.45
CA LYS A 9 -7.31 18.06 -20.94
C LYS A 9 -7.39 17.68 -19.46
N ARG A 10 -8.07 18.48 -18.66
CA ARG A 10 -8.26 18.23 -17.23
C ARG A 10 -9.01 16.92 -16.99
N LEU A 11 -10.06 16.67 -17.77
CA LEU A 11 -10.83 15.43 -17.68
C LEU A 11 -9.96 14.21 -17.99
N ARG A 12 -9.14 14.28 -19.04
CA ARG A 12 -8.22 13.19 -19.39
C ARG A 12 -7.20 12.95 -18.29
N GLN A 13 -6.65 14.01 -17.69
CA GLN A 13 -5.69 13.88 -16.58
C GLN A 13 -6.35 13.26 -15.36
N ASN A 14 -7.60 13.63 -15.07
CA ASN A 14 -8.35 13.05 -13.94
C ASN A 14 -8.59 11.55 -14.13
N VAL A 15 -8.93 11.11 -15.34
CA VAL A 15 -9.12 9.69 -15.66
C VAL A 15 -7.82 8.91 -15.46
N ARG A 16 -6.70 9.42 -15.99
CA ARG A 16 -5.38 8.80 -15.83
C ARG A 16 -4.96 8.70 -14.37
N SER A 17 -5.19 9.76 -13.60
CA SER A 17 -4.87 9.79 -12.17
C SER A 17 -5.70 8.77 -11.41
N ARG A 18 -6.99 8.65 -11.74
CA ARG A 18 -7.89 7.69 -11.11
C ARG A 18 -7.45 6.25 -11.36
N GLU A 19 -7.10 5.92 -12.59
CA GLU A 19 -6.62 4.60 -12.97
C GLU A 19 -5.30 4.26 -12.27
N ARG A 20 -4.37 5.20 -12.24
CA ARG A 20 -3.09 5.06 -11.55
C ARG A 20 -3.30 4.82 -10.05
N ASN A 21 -4.18 5.61 -9.44
CA ASN A 21 -4.48 5.50 -8.01
C ASN A 21 -5.12 4.15 -7.68
N LYS A 22 -6.02 3.68 -8.54
CA LYS A 22 -6.68 2.38 -8.39
C LYS A 22 -5.65 1.25 -8.46
N ALA A 23 -4.74 1.31 -9.43
CA ALA A 23 -3.69 0.32 -9.59
C ALA A 23 -2.75 0.29 -8.36
N MET A 24 -2.37 1.46 -7.87
CA MET A 24 -1.50 1.60 -6.70
C MET A 24 -2.15 1.02 -5.45
N LYS A 25 -3.43 1.33 -5.22
CA LYS A 25 -4.18 0.78 -4.08
C LYS A 25 -4.31 -0.73 -4.17
N SER A 26 -4.51 -1.26 -5.37
CA SER A 26 -4.60 -2.69 -5.63
C SER A 26 -3.28 -3.39 -5.33
N GLU A 27 -2.16 -2.80 -5.73
CA GLU A 27 -0.82 -3.32 -5.44
C GLU A 27 -0.54 -3.37 -3.94
N ILE A 28 -0.95 -2.33 -3.21
CA ILE A 28 -0.79 -2.27 -1.76
C ILE A 28 -1.59 -3.39 -1.10
N LYS A 29 -2.84 -3.58 -1.50
CA LYS A 29 -3.70 -4.65 -0.98
C LYS A 29 -3.08 -6.03 -1.22
N THR A 30 -2.59 -6.28 -2.43
CA THR A 30 -1.95 -7.54 -2.78
C THR A 30 -0.71 -7.78 -1.93
N SER A 31 0.12 -6.74 -1.75
CA SER A 31 1.33 -6.82 -0.93
C SER A 31 1.01 -7.10 0.53
N ILE A 32 -0.03 -6.46 1.07
CA ILE A 32 -0.49 -6.71 2.45
C ILE A 32 -0.94 -8.15 2.60
N ARG A 33 -1.69 -8.66 1.64
CA ARG A 33 -2.16 -10.06 1.66
C ARG A 33 -0.98 -11.04 1.72
N LYS A 34 0.07 -10.78 0.93
CA LYS A 34 1.27 -11.62 0.92
C LYS A 34 1.97 -11.64 2.27
N VAL A 35 2.06 -10.47 2.93
CA VAL A 35 2.61 -10.39 4.28
C VAL A 35 1.79 -11.23 5.26
N LEU A 36 0.46 -11.08 5.21
CA LEU A 36 -0.44 -11.81 6.10
C LEU A 36 -0.37 -13.32 5.87
N GLU A 37 -0.25 -13.75 4.62
CA GLU A 37 -0.08 -15.17 4.28
C GLU A 37 1.23 -15.72 4.84
N ALA A 38 2.32 -14.97 4.73
CA ALA A 38 3.62 -15.36 5.28
C ALA A 38 3.55 -15.45 6.81
N LEU A 39 2.85 -14.53 7.47
CA LEU A 39 2.66 -14.55 8.91
C LEU A 39 1.80 -15.75 9.35
N SER A 40 0.77 -16.09 8.58
CA SER A 40 -0.05 -17.28 8.85
C SER A 40 0.77 -18.56 8.76
N ALA A 41 1.70 -18.61 7.82
CA ALA A 41 2.64 -19.73 7.68
C ALA A 41 3.80 -19.67 8.68
N LYS A 42 3.84 -18.64 9.53
CA LYS A 42 4.90 -18.39 10.51
C LYS A 42 6.29 -18.21 9.86
N ASP A 43 6.31 -17.79 8.60
CA ASP A 43 7.54 -17.48 7.88
C ASP A 43 7.90 -16.01 8.12
N VAL A 44 8.53 -15.75 9.26
CA VAL A 44 8.85 -14.39 9.69
C VAL A 44 9.87 -13.74 8.76
N THR A 45 10.83 -14.50 8.25
CA THR A 45 11.86 -13.98 7.33
C THR A 45 11.24 -13.45 6.04
N ALA A 46 10.37 -14.27 5.42
CA ALA A 46 9.65 -13.86 4.21
C ALA A 46 8.73 -12.67 4.51
N ALA A 47 8.04 -12.69 5.66
CA ALA A 47 7.17 -11.61 6.07
C ALA A 47 7.90 -10.28 6.22
N LYS A 48 9.12 -10.29 6.78
CA LYS A 48 9.95 -9.09 6.90
C LYS A 48 10.30 -8.48 5.55
N ASP A 49 10.69 -9.31 4.59
CA ASP A 49 11.03 -8.86 3.24
C ASP A 49 9.80 -8.31 2.53
N LEU A 50 8.67 -8.99 2.65
CA LEU A 50 7.41 -8.53 2.06
C LEU A 50 6.92 -7.24 2.73
N PHE A 51 7.13 -7.10 4.04
CA PHE A 51 6.79 -5.87 4.77
C PHE A 51 7.57 -4.67 4.24
N LYS A 52 8.85 -4.82 3.94
CA LYS A 52 9.66 -3.75 3.35
C LYS A 52 9.05 -3.26 2.04
N SER A 53 8.56 -4.18 1.22
CA SER A 53 7.88 -3.86 -0.04
C SER A 53 6.59 -3.08 0.20
N VAL A 54 5.79 -3.50 1.18
CA VAL A 54 4.54 -2.79 1.55
C VAL A 54 4.85 -1.38 2.04
N ALA A 55 5.83 -1.24 2.93
CA ALA A 55 6.23 0.07 3.47
C ALA A 55 6.65 1.02 2.35
N LYS A 56 7.45 0.54 1.41
CA LYS A 56 7.88 1.32 0.25
C LYS A 56 6.70 1.78 -0.59
N LYS A 57 5.80 0.85 -0.91
CA LYS A 57 4.60 1.16 -1.74
C LYS A 57 3.67 2.12 -1.02
N ALA A 58 3.47 1.94 0.28
CA ALA A 58 2.63 2.84 1.07
C ALA A 58 3.20 4.26 1.12
N ASP A 59 4.51 4.39 1.31
CA ASP A 59 5.17 5.69 1.32
C ASP A 59 5.12 6.37 -0.05
N GLN A 60 5.31 5.61 -1.12
CA GLN A 60 5.18 6.13 -2.49
C GLN A 60 3.76 6.62 -2.76
N ALA A 61 2.75 5.87 -2.33
CA ALA A 61 1.36 6.24 -2.50
C ALA A 61 1.00 7.49 -1.70
N ALA A 62 1.55 7.65 -0.49
CA ALA A 62 1.36 8.84 0.31
C ALA A 62 2.04 10.05 -0.32
N SER A 63 3.25 9.86 -0.86
CA SER A 63 3.99 10.91 -1.55
C SER A 63 3.26 11.41 -2.79
N SER A 64 2.62 10.53 -3.54
CA SER A 64 1.83 10.89 -4.72
C SER A 64 0.38 11.30 -4.38
N LYS A 65 0.04 11.38 -3.09
CA LYS A 65 -1.29 11.73 -2.59
C LYS A 65 -2.39 10.76 -3.01
N THR A 66 -2.03 9.53 -3.38
CA THR A 66 -2.99 8.47 -3.67
C THR A 66 -3.70 8.04 -2.39
N ILE A 67 -2.96 7.97 -1.29
CA ILE A 67 -3.51 7.76 0.05
C ILE A 67 -2.97 8.86 0.96
N HIS A 68 -3.67 9.09 2.07
CA HIS A 68 -3.21 10.07 3.06
C HIS A 68 -2.02 9.49 3.84
N LYS A 69 -1.09 10.36 4.25
CA LYS A 69 0.08 9.96 5.04
C LYS A 69 -0.29 9.20 6.31
N ASN A 70 -1.42 9.54 6.92
CA ASN A 70 -1.91 8.86 8.12
C ASN A 70 -2.31 7.42 7.81
N LYS A 71 -2.90 7.17 6.64
CA LYS A 71 -3.25 5.83 6.21
C LYS A 71 -2.00 4.98 5.98
N ALA A 72 -0.98 5.55 5.33
CA ALA A 72 0.31 4.87 5.13
C ALA A 72 0.95 4.51 6.47
N ALA A 73 0.98 5.45 7.40
CA ALA A 73 1.52 5.22 8.75
C ALA A 73 0.75 4.11 9.48
N ARG A 74 -0.57 4.09 9.33
CA ARG A 74 -1.44 3.09 9.97
C ARG A 74 -1.18 1.69 9.40
N ILE A 75 -1.04 1.57 8.08
CA ILE A 75 -0.71 0.30 7.40
C ILE A 75 0.61 -0.24 7.94
N LYS A 76 1.65 0.59 7.94
CA LYS A 76 2.98 0.19 8.42
C LYS A 76 2.96 -0.22 9.89
N SER A 77 2.30 0.57 10.73
CA SER A 77 2.21 0.33 12.16
C SER A 77 1.50 -1.00 12.47
N ARG A 78 0.36 -1.25 11.82
CA ARG A 78 -0.44 -2.46 12.05
C ARG A 78 0.29 -3.72 11.60
N LEU A 79 0.93 -3.68 10.43
CA LEU A 79 1.69 -4.82 9.92
C LEU A 79 2.94 -5.08 10.75
N SER A 80 3.63 -4.02 11.18
CA SER A 80 4.79 -4.13 12.05
C SER A 80 4.42 -4.80 13.38
N ALA A 81 3.30 -4.40 13.97
CA ALA A 81 2.81 -5.00 15.22
C ALA A 81 2.50 -6.48 15.05
N ARG A 82 1.86 -6.87 13.95
CA ARG A 82 1.56 -8.27 13.66
C ARG A 82 2.84 -9.08 13.45
N LEU A 83 3.81 -8.50 12.76
CA LEU A 83 5.09 -9.15 12.49
C LEU A 83 5.85 -9.42 13.79
N VAL A 84 5.91 -8.43 14.68
CA VAL A 84 6.56 -8.58 16.00
C VAL A 84 5.86 -9.64 16.82
N LYS A 85 4.52 -9.61 16.85
CA LYS A 85 3.72 -10.58 17.61
C LYS A 85 3.95 -12.00 17.10
N THR A 86 3.97 -12.19 15.79
CA THR A 86 4.21 -13.51 15.18
C THR A 86 5.64 -13.98 15.45
N ALA A 87 6.62 -13.09 15.38
CA ALA A 87 8.01 -13.41 15.68
C ALA A 87 8.17 -13.86 17.15
N GLN A 88 7.53 -13.19 18.08
CA GLN A 88 7.54 -13.57 19.50
C GLN A 88 6.87 -14.93 19.71
N SER A 89 5.74 -15.18 19.05
CA SER A 89 5.02 -16.43 19.13
C SER A 89 5.84 -17.58 18.54
N ALA A 90 6.54 -17.35 17.43
CA ALA A 90 7.39 -18.35 16.79
C ALA A 90 8.64 -18.66 17.61
N ALA A 91 9.17 -17.66 18.34
CA ALA A 91 10.34 -17.81 19.17
C ALA A 91 10.02 -18.49 20.52
N GLY A 92 8.76 -18.43 20.92
CA GLY A 92 8.31 -19.02 22.18
C GLY A 92 7.81 -20.41 22.01
#